data_f7a754d10669acf7356679da2d175cfa
#
_entry.id   f7a754d10669acf7356679da2d175cfa
#
_cell.length_a   1.000
_cell.length_b   1.000
_cell.length_c   1.000
_cell.angle_alpha   90.00
_cell.angle_beta   90.00
_cell.angle_gamma   90.00
#
_symmetry.space_group_name_H-M   'P 1'
#
loop_
_entity.id
_entity.type
_entity.pdbx_description
1 polymer ?
#
loop_
_entity_poly.entity_id
_entity_poly.type
_entity_poly.pdbx_seq_one_letter_code
_entity_poly.pdbx_strand_id
1 'polypeptide(L)'
;MKEIDVNSQNEALLKSALSKTEHLPKYQAKPQVFRYRKPDLQGKPRAITRLFLSDLMCGLVQVISKGGETTLHSHAAMDGLWMVLSGRARFYGEGNAVIGEFGPLEGVYLPREVKYWFECASEDEPLQILQIEGFVRDRENKYTSYGAESSEADLDRQAKLIRFLDAGAAPAGAK
;
A
#
# COMPACT_ATOMS: atom_id res chain seq x y z
N MET A 1 -21.01 -17.58 -19.54
CA MET A 1 -20.50 -16.55 -18.62
C MET A 1 -19.12 -17.02 -18.20
N LYS A 2 -18.04 -16.36 -18.66
CA LYS A 2 -16.68 -16.71 -18.21
C LYS A 2 -16.52 -16.14 -16.81
N GLU A 3 -16.26 -17.00 -15.84
CA GLU A 3 -15.78 -16.60 -14.52
C GLU A 3 -14.51 -15.78 -14.70
N ILE A 4 -14.57 -14.51 -14.37
CA ILE A 4 -13.39 -13.65 -14.33
C ILE A 4 -12.63 -14.06 -13.08
N ASP A 5 -11.45 -14.62 -13.24
CA ASP A 5 -10.56 -14.95 -12.13
C ASP A 5 -10.14 -13.67 -11.40
N VAL A 6 -10.90 -13.32 -10.38
CA VAL A 6 -10.72 -12.13 -9.55
C VAL A 6 -9.34 -12.14 -8.84
N ASN A 7 -8.77 -13.33 -8.62
CA ASN A 7 -7.45 -13.47 -7.98
C ASN A 7 -6.32 -13.03 -8.91
N SER A 8 -6.33 -13.42 -10.18
CA SER A 8 -5.24 -13.04 -11.11
C SER A 8 -5.26 -11.54 -11.44
N GLN A 9 -6.45 -10.92 -11.50
CA GLN A 9 -6.57 -9.46 -11.67
C GLN A 9 -6.12 -8.69 -10.43
N ASN A 10 -6.45 -9.17 -9.22
CA ASN A 10 -5.99 -8.56 -7.97
C ASN A 10 -4.48 -8.69 -7.79
N GLU A 11 -3.89 -9.81 -8.20
CA GLU A 11 -2.44 -10.02 -8.15
C GLU A 11 -1.69 -9.11 -9.13
N ALA A 12 -2.20 -8.95 -10.35
CA ALA A 12 -1.64 -8.02 -11.34
C ALA A 12 -1.77 -6.56 -10.89
N LEU A 13 -2.92 -6.17 -10.31
CA LEU A 13 -3.13 -4.84 -9.74
C LEU A 13 -2.21 -4.56 -8.55
N LEU A 14 -1.96 -5.57 -7.72
CA LEU A 14 -1.06 -5.43 -6.58
C LEU A 14 0.40 -5.31 -7.04
N LYS A 15 0.85 -6.17 -7.95
CA LYS A 15 2.17 -6.07 -8.56
C LYS A 15 2.35 -4.71 -9.24
N SER A 16 1.35 -4.24 -9.97
CA SER A 16 1.34 -2.88 -10.55
C SER A 16 1.33 -1.79 -9.48
N ALA A 17 0.63 -1.96 -8.38
CA ALA A 17 0.61 -1.00 -7.27
C ALA A 17 1.91 -0.98 -6.48
N LEU A 18 2.58 -2.12 -6.33
CA LEU A 18 3.85 -2.24 -5.59
C LEU A 18 5.09 -1.95 -6.45
N SER A 19 5.09 -2.35 -7.73
CA SER A 19 6.21 -2.14 -8.66
C SER A 19 6.12 -0.86 -9.51
N LYS A 20 4.95 -0.32 -9.71
CA LYS A 20 4.55 1.01 -10.24
C LYS A 20 5.32 1.63 -11.41
N THR A 21 5.84 0.86 -12.32
CA THR A 21 6.70 1.44 -13.35
C THR A 21 6.09 1.50 -14.75
N GLU A 22 5.09 0.71 -15.05
CA GLU A 22 4.67 0.62 -16.44
C GLU A 22 3.33 1.28 -16.80
N HIS A 23 2.49 1.63 -15.82
CA HIS A 23 1.10 2.03 -16.13
C HIS A 23 0.52 3.16 -15.26
N LEU A 24 1.33 4.17 -14.93
CA LEU A 24 0.72 5.38 -14.38
C LEU A 24 -0.22 5.97 -15.43
N PRO A 25 -1.46 6.32 -15.07
CA PRO A 25 -2.40 6.90 -16.01
C PRO A 25 -1.85 8.22 -16.56
N LYS A 26 -2.11 8.49 -17.84
CA LYS A 26 -1.81 9.82 -18.40
C LYS A 26 -2.59 10.87 -17.61
N TYR A 27 -2.02 12.06 -17.48
CA TYR A 27 -2.68 13.19 -16.85
C TYR A 27 -4.11 13.38 -17.38
N GLN A 28 -5.05 13.52 -16.46
CA GLN A 28 -6.44 13.80 -16.75
C GLN A 28 -6.93 14.92 -15.83
N ALA A 29 -7.41 16.00 -16.41
CA ALA A 29 -8.00 17.14 -15.67
C ALA A 29 -9.43 16.80 -15.17
N LYS A 30 -9.59 15.69 -14.46
CA LYS A 30 -10.87 15.26 -13.90
C LYS A 30 -10.72 14.94 -12.41
N PRO A 31 -11.65 15.42 -11.56
CA PRO A 31 -11.67 15.01 -10.16
C PRO A 31 -11.85 13.49 -10.04
N GLN A 32 -11.13 12.87 -9.11
CA GLN A 32 -11.36 11.50 -8.68
C GLN A 32 -12.03 11.54 -7.31
N VAL A 33 -13.28 11.12 -7.24
CA VAL A 33 -14.05 11.08 -5.99
C VAL A 33 -13.95 9.68 -5.40
N PHE A 34 -13.59 9.58 -4.15
CA PHE A 34 -13.55 8.31 -3.44
C PHE A 34 -14.34 8.38 -2.13
N ARG A 35 -14.79 7.21 -1.67
CA ARG A 35 -15.40 7.02 -0.35
C ARG A 35 -14.80 5.80 0.29
N TYR A 36 -13.90 6.02 1.22
CA TYR A 36 -13.28 4.93 1.95
C TYR A 36 -14.28 4.30 2.93
N ARG A 37 -14.29 2.99 2.94
CA ARG A 37 -14.91 2.17 4.00
C ARG A 37 -13.91 1.11 4.39
N LYS A 38 -13.72 0.90 5.70
CA LYS A 38 -12.83 -0.15 6.20
C LYS A 38 -13.25 -1.51 5.62
N PRO A 39 -12.40 -2.18 4.84
CA PRO A 39 -12.72 -3.50 4.31
C PRO A 39 -12.66 -4.57 5.40
N ASP A 40 -13.45 -5.63 5.21
CA ASP A 40 -13.21 -6.89 5.88
C ASP A 40 -11.93 -7.54 5.30
N LEU A 41 -11.08 -8.04 6.18
CA LEU A 41 -9.81 -8.68 5.80
C LEU A 41 -10.03 -10.07 5.16
N GLN A 42 -11.17 -10.71 5.39
CA GLN A 42 -11.52 -12.01 4.81
C GLN A 42 -10.45 -13.09 5.03
N GLY A 43 -9.90 -13.15 6.26
CA GLY A 43 -8.85 -14.08 6.61
C GLY A 43 -7.44 -13.72 6.11
N LYS A 44 -7.29 -12.64 5.35
CA LYS A 44 -5.97 -12.09 4.98
C LYS A 44 -5.45 -11.19 6.10
N PRO A 45 -4.15 -11.16 6.37
CA PRO A 45 -3.59 -10.28 7.40
C PRO A 45 -3.52 -8.82 6.97
N ARG A 46 -3.74 -8.50 5.67
CA ARG A 46 -3.65 -7.15 5.13
C ARG A 46 -4.65 -6.92 4.02
N ALA A 47 -5.23 -5.71 3.99
CA ALA A 47 -6.00 -5.22 2.87
C ALA A 47 -5.49 -3.84 2.45
N ILE A 48 -5.45 -3.57 1.15
CA ILE A 48 -5.07 -2.28 0.58
C ILE A 48 -6.25 -1.77 -0.25
N THR A 49 -6.75 -0.59 0.07
CA THR A 49 -7.78 0.10 -0.71
C THR A 49 -7.15 1.30 -1.40
N ARG A 50 -7.10 1.28 -2.73
CA ARG A 50 -6.67 2.43 -3.52
C ARG A 50 -7.79 3.47 -3.56
N LEU A 51 -7.48 4.69 -3.16
CA LEU A 51 -8.40 5.83 -3.17
C LEU A 51 -8.37 6.56 -4.51
N PHE A 52 -7.18 6.83 -5.01
CA PHE A 52 -6.95 7.48 -6.29
C PHE A 52 -5.58 7.13 -6.87
N LEU A 53 -5.43 7.34 -8.16
CA LEU A 53 -4.16 7.20 -8.88
C LEU A 53 -4.08 8.25 -9.98
N SER A 54 -2.96 8.97 -10.05
CA SER A 54 -2.60 9.88 -11.13
C SER A 54 -1.19 9.60 -11.66
N ASP A 55 -0.74 10.39 -12.61
CA ASP A 55 0.63 10.36 -13.12
C ASP A 55 1.70 10.81 -12.10
N LEU A 56 1.28 11.47 -11.01
CA LEU A 56 2.18 12.01 -9.98
C LEU A 56 1.98 11.41 -8.60
N MET A 57 0.77 10.94 -8.30
CA MET A 57 0.41 10.57 -6.94
C MET A 57 -0.50 9.34 -6.89
N CYS A 58 -0.37 8.59 -5.81
CA CYS A 58 -1.31 7.54 -5.43
C CYS A 58 -1.73 7.72 -3.97
N GLY A 59 -3.01 7.54 -3.68
CA GLY A 59 -3.53 7.48 -2.32
C GLY A 59 -4.06 6.09 -2.00
N LEU A 60 -3.65 5.53 -0.88
CA LEU A 60 -4.02 4.21 -0.41
C LEU A 60 -4.43 4.26 1.06
N VAL A 61 -5.35 3.40 1.48
CA VAL A 61 -5.52 3.05 2.89
C VAL A 61 -5.21 1.57 3.05
N GLN A 62 -4.38 1.25 4.01
CA GLN A 62 -4.06 -0.12 4.37
C GLN A 62 -4.70 -0.46 5.71
N VAL A 63 -5.27 -1.67 5.79
CA VAL A 63 -5.71 -2.30 7.04
C VAL A 63 -4.78 -3.48 7.28
N ILE A 64 -4.10 -3.47 8.42
CA ILE A 64 -3.03 -4.44 8.73
C ILE A 64 -3.29 -5.03 10.11
N SER A 65 -3.34 -6.35 10.19
CA SER A 65 -3.30 -7.12 11.42
C SER A 65 -1.93 -7.80 11.58
N LYS A 66 -1.72 -8.50 12.70
CA LYS A 66 -0.51 -9.32 12.91
C LYS A 66 -0.34 -10.32 11.76
N GLY A 67 0.87 -10.45 11.23
CA GLY A 67 1.20 -11.25 10.05
C GLY A 67 1.06 -10.51 8.72
N GLY A 68 0.63 -9.24 8.74
CA GLY A 68 0.50 -8.37 7.56
C GLY A 68 1.60 -7.31 7.43
N GLU A 69 2.64 -7.40 8.26
CA GLU A 69 3.81 -6.50 8.23
C GLU A 69 4.52 -6.53 6.88
N THR A 70 5.19 -5.41 6.56
CA THR A 70 6.03 -5.33 5.37
C THR A 70 7.42 -5.91 5.65
N THR A 71 8.15 -6.28 4.61
CA THR A 71 9.59 -6.58 4.69
C THR A 71 10.40 -5.30 4.54
N LEU A 72 11.68 -5.32 4.95
CA LEU A 72 12.59 -4.19 4.72
C LEU A 72 12.74 -3.96 3.21
N HIS A 73 12.38 -2.78 2.74
CA HIS A 73 12.40 -2.41 1.32
C HIS A 73 12.66 -0.93 1.12
N SER A 74 12.95 -0.55 -0.12
CA SER A 74 13.02 0.85 -0.55
C SER A 74 12.37 1.03 -1.93
N HIS A 75 12.08 2.28 -2.27
CA HIS A 75 11.56 2.72 -3.55
C HIS A 75 12.50 3.73 -4.20
N ALA A 76 12.86 3.51 -5.48
CA ALA A 76 13.86 4.34 -6.15
C ALA A 76 13.35 5.73 -6.55
N ALA A 77 12.05 5.89 -6.81
CA ALA A 77 11.47 7.12 -7.35
C ALA A 77 10.11 7.48 -6.74
N MET A 78 9.88 7.11 -5.47
CA MET A 78 8.65 7.38 -4.76
C MET A 78 8.95 7.91 -3.37
N ASP A 79 8.49 9.12 -3.09
CA ASP A 79 8.40 9.65 -1.74
C ASP A 79 7.06 9.24 -1.13
N GLY A 80 7.04 8.89 0.15
CA GLY A 80 5.85 8.41 0.82
C GLY A 80 5.55 9.17 2.10
N LEU A 81 4.26 9.39 2.36
CA LEU A 81 3.73 9.86 3.63
C LEU A 81 2.79 8.80 4.17
N TRP A 82 2.99 8.42 5.42
CA TRP A 82 2.10 7.53 6.16
C TRP A 82 1.49 8.26 7.34
N MET A 83 0.17 8.18 7.49
CA MET A 83 -0.56 8.74 8.63
C MET A 83 -1.52 7.70 9.19
N VAL A 84 -1.42 7.42 10.48
CA VAL A 84 -2.32 6.48 11.17
C VAL A 84 -3.71 7.08 11.26
N LEU A 85 -4.72 6.33 10.85
CA LEU A 85 -6.14 6.69 10.98
C LEU A 85 -6.77 6.07 12.23
N SER A 86 -6.41 4.82 12.54
CA SER A 86 -6.77 4.14 13.80
C SER A 86 -5.76 3.03 14.10
N GLY A 87 -5.70 2.63 15.37
CA GLY A 87 -4.69 1.68 15.85
C GLY A 87 -3.33 2.34 16.03
N ARG A 88 -2.27 1.54 15.97
CA ARG A 88 -0.88 1.99 16.14
C ARG A 88 0.02 1.34 15.09
N ALA A 89 0.94 2.11 14.53
CA ALA A 89 1.97 1.65 13.61
C ALA A 89 3.35 1.81 14.25
N ARG A 90 4.23 0.83 14.05
CA ARG A 90 5.66 0.97 14.38
C ARG A 90 6.48 0.81 13.12
N PHE A 91 7.35 1.80 12.85
CA PHE A 91 8.22 1.85 11.69
C PHE A 91 9.67 1.60 12.09
N TYR A 92 10.36 0.88 11.22
CA TYR A 92 11.75 0.46 11.40
C TYR A 92 12.57 0.76 10.15
N GLY A 93 13.84 1.08 10.36
CA GLY A 93 14.88 1.17 9.34
C GLY A 93 15.77 -0.07 9.28
N GLU A 94 16.96 0.08 8.70
CA GLU A 94 17.98 -0.98 8.65
C GLU A 94 18.36 -1.46 10.06
N GLY A 95 18.65 -2.76 10.18
CA GLY A 95 19.00 -3.38 11.45
C GLY A 95 17.87 -3.34 12.50
N ASN A 96 16.63 -3.17 12.07
CA ASN A 96 15.46 -3.00 12.93
C ASN A 96 15.54 -1.77 13.87
N ALA A 97 16.30 -0.76 13.47
CA ALA A 97 16.32 0.52 14.19
C ALA A 97 14.92 1.15 14.15
N VAL A 98 14.35 1.44 15.32
CA VAL A 98 13.02 2.04 15.43
C VAL A 98 13.07 3.47 14.90
N ILE A 99 12.30 3.77 13.85
CA ILE A 99 12.08 5.13 13.33
C ILE A 99 11.07 5.86 14.23
N GLY A 100 9.98 5.19 14.59
CA GLY A 100 8.96 5.73 15.48
C GLY A 100 7.78 4.80 15.63
N GLU A 101 6.97 5.10 16.66
CA GLU A 101 5.65 4.51 16.86
C GLU A 101 4.61 5.63 16.84
N PHE A 102 3.53 5.41 16.08
CA PHE A 102 2.55 6.44 15.74
C PHE A 102 1.15 5.96 16.07
N GLY A 103 0.39 6.84 16.74
CA GLY A 103 -1.04 6.69 16.98
C GLY A 103 -1.88 7.49 15.96
N PRO A 104 -3.22 7.55 16.16
CA PRO A 104 -4.11 8.27 15.24
C PRO A 104 -3.70 9.72 15.00
N LEU A 105 -3.70 10.14 13.72
CA LEU A 105 -3.27 11.45 13.20
C LEU A 105 -1.78 11.75 13.33
N GLU A 106 -0.99 10.77 13.75
CA GLU A 106 0.47 10.83 13.71
C GLU A 106 1.00 10.01 12.52
N GLY A 107 2.25 10.24 12.14
CA GLY A 107 2.80 9.53 10.99
C GLY A 107 4.22 9.90 10.66
N VAL A 108 4.68 9.45 9.50
CA VAL A 108 6.05 9.63 9.02
C VAL A 108 6.07 9.96 7.53
N TYR A 109 6.95 10.85 7.15
CA TYR A 109 7.37 11.05 5.76
C TYR A 109 8.69 10.32 5.52
N LEU A 110 8.71 9.47 4.52
CA LEU A 110 9.90 8.72 4.10
C LEU A 110 10.25 9.10 2.67
N PRO A 111 11.39 9.76 2.46
CA PRO A 111 11.88 10.05 1.11
C PRO A 111 12.24 8.77 0.37
N ARG A 112 12.28 8.85 -0.97
CA ARG A 112 12.78 7.74 -1.81
C ARG A 112 14.15 7.26 -1.32
N GLU A 113 14.46 6.00 -1.66
CA GLU A 113 15.71 5.32 -1.32
C GLU A 113 15.90 5.00 0.17
N VAL A 114 15.08 5.56 1.06
CA VAL A 114 15.08 5.16 2.48
C VAL A 114 14.59 3.73 2.60
N LYS A 115 15.34 2.91 3.34
CA LYS A 115 14.97 1.53 3.66
C LYS A 115 14.11 1.51 4.91
N TYR A 116 12.95 0.89 4.82
CA TYR A 116 12.02 0.78 5.93
C TYR A 116 11.14 -0.45 5.85
N TRP A 117 10.57 -0.79 6.97
CA TRP A 117 9.44 -1.70 7.09
C TRP A 117 8.56 -1.26 8.25
N PHE A 118 7.33 -1.76 8.32
CA PHE A 118 6.44 -1.43 9.42
C PHE A 118 5.44 -2.53 9.71
N GLU A 119 4.89 -2.48 10.92
CA GLU A 119 3.92 -3.44 11.46
C GLU A 119 2.75 -2.75 12.16
N CYS A 120 1.71 -3.53 12.42
CA CYS A 120 0.67 -3.18 13.36
C CYS A 120 1.19 -3.35 14.79
N ALA A 121 1.31 -2.26 15.55
CA ALA A 121 1.71 -2.26 16.95
C ALA A 121 0.50 -2.22 17.91
N SER A 122 -0.73 -2.29 17.39
CA SER A 122 -1.94 -2.42 18.22
C SER A 122 -2.07 -3.83 18.78
N GLU A 123 -2.60 -3.94 20.00
CA GLU A 123 -2.89 -5.22 20.64
C GLU A 123 -4.24 -5.78 20.20
N ASP A 124 -5.29 -4.94 20.19
CA ASP A 124 -6.69 -5.35 20.09
C ASP A 124 -7.38 -5.01 18.77
N GLU A 125 -6.78 -4.17 17.93
CA GLU A 125 -7.39 -3.75 16.68
C GLU A 125 -6.40 -3.73 15.51
N PRO A 126 -6.85 -3.98 14.26
CA PRO A 126 -6.02 -3.77 13.09
C PRO A 126 -5.65 -2.30 12.92
N LEU A 127 -4.40 -2.05 12.55
CA LEU A 127 -3.94 -0.74 12.11
C LEU A 127 -4.69 -0.32 10.85
N GLN A 128 -5.20 0.92 10.79
CA GLN A 128 -5.58 1.60 9.57
C GLN A 128 -4.62 2.75 9.30
N ILE A 129 -3.97 2.74 8.15
CA ILE A 129 -2.96 3.74 7.80
C ILE A 129 -3.20 4.29 6.40
N LEU A 130 -3.26 5.61 6.30
CA LEU A 130 -3.25 6.33 5.02
C LEU A 130 -1.82 6.37 4.50
N GLN A 131 -1.66 6.04 3.23
CA GLN A 131 -0.41 6.16 2.50
C GLN A 131 -0.62 7.06 1.29
N ILE A 132 0.15 8.12 1.20
CA ILE A 132 0.22 8.98 0.02
C ILE A 132 1.60 8.81 -0.60
N GLU A 133 1.63 8.53 -1.88
CA GLU A 133 2.83 8.32 -2.66
C GLU A 133 2.96 9.40 -3.72
N GLY A 134 4.12 10.06 -3.75
CA GLY A 134 4.49 11.01 -4.78
C GLY A 134 5.56 10.41 -5.70
N PHE A 135 5.31 10.42 -7.02
CA PHE A 135 6.22 9.83 -8.00
C PHE A 135 7.11 10.87 -8.65
N VAL A 136 8.39 10.53 -8.83
CA VAL A 136 9.32 11.32 -9.63
C VAL A 136 9.01 11.06 -11.10
N ARG A 137 8.77 12.14 -11.87
CA ARG A 137 8.59 12.02 -13.31
C ARG A 137 9.84 11.49 -14.01
N ASP A 138 9.63 10.74 -15.07
CA ASP A 138 10.67 10.23 -15.96
C ASP A 138 11.72 9.34 -15.26
N ARG A 139 11.39 8.83 -14.07
CA ARG A 139 12.21 7.88 -13.33
C ARG A 139 11.40 6.66 -12.94
N GLU A 140 11.93 5.49 -13.27
CA GLU A 140 11.35 4.20 -12.87
C GLU A 140 11.36 4.05 -11.34
N ASN A 141 10.19 3.77 -10.75
CA ASN A 141 10.10 3.47 -9.32
C ASN A 141 10.37 1.98 -9.07
N LYS A 142 11.65 1.61 -8.98
CA LYS A 142 12.05 0.26 -8.66
C LYS A 142 11.84 -0.02 -7.18
N TYR A 143 11.03 -1.03 -6.86
CA TYR A 143 10.95 -1.65 -5.54
C TYR A 143 12.16 -2.54 -5.32
N THR A 144 12.83 -2.43 -4.18
CA THR A 144 13.94 -3.29 -3.78
C THR A 144 13.68 -3.84 -2.39
N SER A 145 13.56 -5.16 -2.27
CA SER A 145 13.48 -5.86 -0.98
C SER A 145 14.90 -6.18 -0.47
N TYR A 146 15.10 -6.01 0.82
CA TYR A 146 16.33 -6.34 1.54
C TYR A 146 16.11 -7.47 2.57
N GLY A 147 14.95 -8.16 2.48
CA GLY A 147 14.66 -9.35 3.26
C GLY A 147 15.45 -10.59 2.79
N ALA A 148 15.09 -11.74 3.30
CA ALA A 148 15.68 -13.03 2.89
C ALA A 148 15.30 -13.44 1.45
N GLU A 149 14.25 -12.84 0.89
CA GLU A 149 13.72 -13.12 -0.44
C GLU A 149 14.20 -12.08 -1.45
N SER A 150 14.26 -12.45 -2.73
CA SER A 150 14.44 -11.47 -3.81
C SER A 150 13.24 -10.50 -3.85
N SER A 151 13.41 -9.32 -4.48
CA SER A 151 12.31 -8.37 -4.62
C SER A 151 11.08 -8.97 -5.31
N GLU A 152 11.27 -9.84 -6.29
CA GLU A 152 10.18 -10.52 -7.00
C GLU A 152 9.48 -11.55 -6.08
N ALA A 153 10.24 -12.40 -5.38
CA ALA A 153 9.68 -13.37 -4.45
C ALA A 153 8.95 -12.70 -3.28
N ASP A 154 9.45 -11.57 -2.78
CA ASP A 154 8.78 -10.79 -1.75
C ASP A 154 7.46 -10.20 -2.24
N LEU A 155 7.43 -9.65 -3.46
CA LEU A 155 6.19 -9.16 -4.07
C LEU A 155 5.16 -10.27 -4.25
N ASP A 156 5.58 -11.45 -4.69
CA ASP A 156 4.69 -12.62 -4.82
C ASP A 156 4.16 -13.10 -3.47
N ARG A 157 5.00 -13.11 -2.44
CA ARG A 157 4.59 -13.43 -1.07
C ARG A 157 3.57 -12.42 -0.57
N GLN A 158 3.85 -11.12 -0.71
CA GLN A 158 2.94 -10.05 -0.29
C GLN A 158 1.59 -10.15 -1.03
N ALA A 159 1.58 -10.42 -2.34
CA ALA A 159 0.36 -10.57 -3.12
C ALA A 159 -0.58 -11.67 -2.57
N LYS A 160 -0.02 -12.75 -2.01
CA LYS A 160 -0.80 -13.82 -1.38
C LYS A 160 -1.41 -13.41 -0.03
N LEU A 161 -0.74 -12.50 0.69
CA LEU A 161 -1.16 -12.04 2.02
C LEU A 161 -2.11 -10.84 1.98
N ILE A 162 -2.23 -10.15 0.83
CA ILE A 162 -2.95 -8.89 0.72
C ILE A 162 -4.26 -9.08 -0.06
N ARG A 163 -5.31 -8.42 0.43
CA ARG A 163 -6.55 -8.18 -0.30
C ARG A 163 -6.50 -6.78 -0.91
N PHE A 164 -6.52 -6.69 -2.24
CA PHE A 164 -6.53 -5.41 -2.93
C PHE A 164 -7.93 -4.98 -3.35
N LEU A 165 -8.25 -3.70 -3.15
CA LEU A 165 -9.55 -3.09 -3.43
C LEU A 165 -9.36 -1.74 -4.13
N ASP A 166 -10.36 -1.32 -4.90
CA ASP A 166 -10.40 0.01 -5.51
C ASP A 166 -11.64 0.77 -5.03
N ALA A 167 -11.44 1.87 -4.33
CA ALA A 167 -12.53 2.71 -3.82
C ALA A 167 -13.20 3.56 -4.92
N GLY A 168 -12.58 3.66 -6.10
CA GLY A 168 -13.14 4.39 -7.25
C GLY A 168 -14.29 3.70 -7.96
N ALA A 169 -14.45 2.41 -7.78
CA ALA A 169 -15.59 1.66 -8.30
C ALA A 169 -16.77 1.74 -7.32
N ALA A 170 -17.61 2.77 -7.42
CA ALA A 170 -18.91 2.71 -6.80
C ALA A 170 -19.67 1.51 -7.41
N PRO A 171 -20.26 0.60 -6.59
CA PRO A 171 -21.08 -0.46 -7.15
C PRO A 171 -22.20 0.17 -7.98
N ALA A 172 -22.35 -0.25 -9.23
CA ALA A 172 -23.48 0.12 -10.06
C ALA A 172 -24.75 -0.35 -9.31
N GLY A 173 -25.52 0.60 -8.78
CA GLY A 173 -26.84 0.28 -8.24
C GLY A 173 -27.14 0.67 -6.80
N ALA A 174 -26.41 1.58 -6.15
CA ALA A 174 -26.90 2.21 -4.92
C ALA A 174 -27.66 3.48 -5.27
N LYS A 175 -29.00 3.37 -5.43
CA LYS A 175 -29.95 4.49 -5.33
C LYS A 175 -30.12 4.88 -3.86
#